data_7f4624502a5957e83cf85759d4182cc2
#
_entry.id   7f4624502a5957e83cf85759d4182cc2
#
_cell.length_a   1.000
_cell.length_b   1.000
_cell.length_c   1.000
_cell.angle_alpha   90.00
_cell.angle_beta   90.00
_cell.angle_gamma   90.00
#
_symmetry.space_group_name_H-M   'P 1'
#
loop_
_entity.id
_entity.type
_entity.pdbx_description
1 polymer ?
#
loop_
_entity_poly.entity_id
_entity_poly.type
_entity_poly.pdbx_seq_one_letter_code
_entity_poly.pdbx_strand_id
1 'polypeptide(L)'
;MDCGKKDPTESILEKFDISYNDFIDTIDKLDKLELADIQFEHVKVPEQNLATFFFYKAFIKDNLLSFQILLNNYFENYQNRFTDSIIPANNTFGPQNVMDKIKPELVNYWNLIKSNSDKSFEFLKSFWFYLQDQTLEFTYQYIQTLPKIEENTYDTSYENNQFNYDKNNIIELLGNFFNLNSDSLKDSIELLFEFVTREPDKLPKLIHT
;
A
#
# COMPACT_ATOMS: atom_id res chain seq x y z
N MET A 1 36.64 -5.85 9.85
CA MET A 1 35.54 -6.50 10.60
C MET A 1 34.83 -5.41 11.40
N ASP A 2 33.66 -5.05 10.94
CA ASP A 2 32.86 -4.00 11.58
C ASP A 2 31.95 -4.69 12.61
N CYS A 3 32.41 -4.75 13.85
CA CYS A 3 31.78 -5.52 14.94
C CYS A 3 30.54 -4.82 15.55
N GLY A 4 29.68 -4.19 14.75
CA GLY A 4 28.59 -3.40 15.29
C GLY A 4 27.25 -3.48 14.57
N LYS A 5 27.13 -4.18 13.45
CA LYS A 5 25.83 -4.34 12.79
C LYS A 5 25.21 -5.67 13.26
N LYS A 6 24.16 -5.59 14.08
CA LYS A 6 23.26 -6.71 14.31
C LYS A 6 22.82 -7.29 12.98
N ASP A 7 22.73 -8.62 12.89
CA ASP A 7 22.13 -9.31 11.75
C ASP A 7 20.73 -8.70 11.51
N PRO A 8 20.39 -8.31 10.28
CA PRO A 8 19.06 -7.80 9.96
C PRO A 8 17.93 -8.69 10.48
N THR A 9 18.13 -10.01 10.46
CA THR A 9 17.17 -11.00 10.96
C THR A 9 16.93 -10.86 12.46
N GLU A 10 17.97 -10.73 13.29
CA GLU A 10 17.82 -10.53 14.73
C GLU A 10 17.04 -9.25 15.04
N SER A 11 17.35 -8.16 14.32
CA SER A 11 16.63 -6.89 14.49
C SER A 11 15.14 -6.99 14.17
N ILE A 12 14.74 -7.84 13.20
CA ILE A 12 13.34 -8.10 12.86
C ILE A 12 12.68 -8.93 13.95
N LEU A 13 13.32 -10.01 14.36
CA LEU A 13 12.80 -10.94 15.37
C LEU A 13 12.56 -10.26 16.73
N GLU A 14 13.48 -9.38 17.16
CA GLU A 14 13.34 -8.58 18.37
C GLU A 14 12.07 -7.71 18.37
N LYS A 15 11.70 -7.13 17.22
CA LYS A 15 10.50 -6.29 17.12
C LYS A 15 9.20 -7.05 17.31
N PHE A 16 9.23 -8.35 17.05
CA PHE A 16 8.09 -9.24 17.21
C PHE A 16 8.20 -10.15 18.43
N ASP A 17 9.18 -9.90 19.31
CA ASP A 17 9.44 -10.70 20.50
C ASP A 17 9.66 -12.20 20.20
N ILE A 18 10.37 -12.48 19.12
CA ILE A 18 10.72 -13.84 18.67
C ILE A 18 12.19 -14.12 19.00
N SER A 19 12.44 -15.19 19.72
CA SER A 19 13.80 -15.66 20.01
C SER A 19 14.48 -16.17 18.72
N TYR A 20 15.75 -15.81 18.51
CA TYR A 20 16.51 -16.30 17.38
C TYR A 20 16.62 -17.84 17.34
N ASN A 21 16.78 -18.48 18.49
CA ASN A 21 16.86 -19.94 18.57
C ASN A 21 15.51 -20.59 18.20
N ASP A 22 14.39 -20.06 18.69
CA ASP A 22 13.06 -20.58 18.32
C ASP A 22 12.77 -20.38 16.83
N PHE A 23 13.26 -19.29 16.25
CA PHE A 23 13.16 -19.02 14.83
C PHE A 23 13.91 -20.06 14.01
N ILE A 24 15.19 -20.34 14.34
CA ILE A 24 16.00 -21.35 13.63
C ILE A 24 15.39 -22.74 13.81
N ASP A 25 15.03 -23.15 15.02
CA ASP A 25 14.40 -24.45 15.29
C ASP A 25 13.08 -24.62 14.49
N THR A 26 12.35 -23.52 14.31
CA THR A 26 11.10 -23.53 13.53
C THR A 26 11.37 -23.68 12.04
N ILE A 27 12.36 -22.95 11.51
CA ILE A 27 12.77 -23.06 10.10
C ILE A 27 13.21 -24.48 9.77
N ASP A 28 14.05 -25.10 10.62
CA ASP A 28 14.52 -26.47 10.42
C ASP A 28 13.36 -27.48 10.41
N LYS A 29 12.31 -27.23 11.21
CA LYS A 29 11.11 -28.06 11.18
C LYS A 29 10.29 -27.87 9.92
N LEU A 30 10.14 -26.60 9.47
CA LEU A 30 9.40 -26.28 8.25
C LEU A 30 10.10 -26.83 7.00
N ASP A 31 11.43 -26.76 6.94
CA ASP A 31 12.23 -27.35 5.86
C ASP A 31 12.06 -28.87 5.77
N LYS A 32 12.14 -29.58 6.92
CA LYS A 32 11.88 -31.02 6.99
C LYS A 32 10.47 -31.43 6.58
N LEU A 33 9.51 -30.51 6.68
CA LEU A 33 8.11 -30.71 6.27
C LEU A 33 7.86 -30.22 4.83
N GLU A 34 8.90 -29.79 4.12
CA GLU A 34 8.82 -29.21 2.76
C GLU A 34 7.90 -27.96 2.68
N LEU A 35 7.72 -27.24 3.80
CA LEU A 35 6.92 -26.04 3.89
C LEU A 35 7.74 -24.75 3.75
N ALA A 36 9.05 -24.85 3.86
CA ALA A 36 10.00 -23.78 3.61
C ALA A 36 11.23 -24.32 2.86
N ASP A 37 11.81 -23.50 2.01
CA ASP A 37 13.08 -23.78 1.33
C ASP A 37 14.17 -22.95 1.97
N ILE A 38 15.25 -23.60 2.36
CA ILE A 38 16.46 -22.94 2.83
C ILE A 38 17.48 -22.94 1.69
N GLN A 39 17.82 -21.74 1.20
CA GLN A 39 18.86 -21.56 0.18
C GLN A 39 19.91 -20.58 0.71
N PHE A 40 21.08 -21.11 1.05
CA PHE A 40 22.17 -20.35 1.69
C PHE A 40 21.70 -19.68 2.98
N GLU A 41 21.67 -18.34 2.99
CA GLU A 41 21.23 -17.52 4.12
C GLU A 41 19.78 -17.02 3.99
N HIS A 42 19.02 -17.55 3.02
CA HIS A 42 17.66 -17.13 2.75
C HIS A 42 16.67 -18.25 3.02
N VAL A 43 15.56 -17.89 3.66
CA VAL A 43 14.41 -18.76 3.87
C VAL A 43 13.24 -18.24 3.06
N LYS A 44 12.56 -19.13 2.36
CA LYS A 44 11.40 -18.80 1.54
C LYS A 44 10.30 -19.84 1.75
N VAL A 45 9.06 -19.38 1.85
CA VAL A 45 7.90 -20.25 1.67
C VAL A 45 7.65 -20.37 0.16
N PRO A 46 7.85 -21.55 -0.45
CA PRO A 46 7.84 -21.70 -1.92
C PRO A 46 6.43 -21.52 -2.50
N GLU A 47 5.43 -21.96 -1.78
CA GLU A 47 4.02 -21.97 -2.17
C GLU A 47 3.33 -20.66 -1.80
N GLN A 48 2.83 -19.92 -2.80
CA GLN A 48 2.19 -18.62 -2.58
C GLN A 48 0.94 -18.71 -1.70
N ASN A 49 0.11 -19.73 -1.88
CA ASN A 49 -1.09 -19.93 -1.08
C ASN A 49 -0.76 -20.15 0.39
N LEU A 50 0.32 -20.92 0.65
CA LEU A 50 0.80 -21.17 2.00
C LEU A 50 1.37 -19.90 2.63
N ALA A 51 2.16 -19.12 1.88
CA ALA A 51 2.67 -17.82 2.32
C ALA A 51 1.52 -16.85 2.66
N THR A 52 0.50 -16.78 1.81
CA THR A 52 -0.71 -15.98 2.03
C THR A 52 -1.46 -16.44 3.29
N PHE A 53 -1.59 -17.75 3.50
CA PHE A 53 -2.23 -18.30 4.69
C PHE A 53 -1.46 -17.94 5.97
N PHE A 54 -0.14 -18.08 5.97
CA PHE A 54 0.68 -17.72 7.13
C PHE A 54 0.61 -16.22 7.42
N PHE A 55 0.71 -15.39 6.41
CA PHE A 55 0.55 -13.95 6.57
C PHE A 55 -0.81 -13.59 7.17
N TYR A 56 -1.89 -14.11 6.57
CA TYR A 56 -3.25 -13.86 7.06
C TYR A 56 -3.44 -14.34 8.51
N LYS A 57 -2.98 -15.54 8.82
CA LYS A 57 -3.09 -16.10 10.15
C LYS A 57 -2.31 -15.30 11.19
N ALA A 58 -1.05 -14.97 10.89
CA ALA A 58 -0.16 -14.30 11.83
C ALA A 58 -0.58 -12.85 12.09
N PHE A 59 -0.88 -12.08 11.06
CA PHE A 59 -1.07 -10.63 11.15
C PHE A 59 -2.53 -10.17 11.13
N ILE A 60 -3.46 -10.99 10.62
CA ILE A 60 -4.84 -10.56 10.37
C ILE A 60 -5.82 -11.36 11.22
N LYS A 61 -5.88 -12.69 11.05
CA LYS A 61 -6.89 -13.52 11.70
C LYS A 61 -6.71 -13.63 13.20
N ASP A 62 -5.57 -14.17 13.60
CA ASP A 62 -5.28 -14.51 15.00
C ASP A 62 -4.52 -13.38 15.71
N ASN A 63 -4.03 -12.39 14.94
CA ASN A 63 -3.26 -11.24 15.42
C ASN A 63 -2.09 -11.67 16.33
N LEU A 64 -1.40 -12.76 15.96
CA LEU A 64 -0.26 -13.29 16.70
C LEU A 64 0.93 -12.34 16.67
N LEU A 65 1.07 -11.63 15.54
CA LEU A 65 2.07 -10.59 15.32
C LEU A 65 1.35 -9.27 15.01
N SER A 66 1.85 -8.17 15.57
CA SER A 66 1.23 -6.86 15.38
C SER A 66 1.38 -6.35 13.94
N PHE A 67 0.26 -6.14 13.25
CA PHE A 67 0.25 -5.51 11.94
C PHE A 67 0.71 -4.04 12.00
N GLN A 68 0.42 -3.33 13.11
CA GLN A 68 0.91 -1.97 13.34
C GLN A 68 2.45 -1.91 13.42
N ILE A 69 3.08 -2.88 14.09
CA ILE A 69 4.55 -2.97 14.13
C ILE A 69 5.11 -3.21 12.73
N LEU A 70 4.45 -4.07 11.93
CA LEU A 70 4.83 -4.33 10.55
C LEU A 70 4.77 -3.04 9.70
N LEU A 71 3.67 -2.28 9.77
CA LEU A 71 3.49 -1.00 9.09
C LEU A 71 4.56 0.02 9.50
N ASN A 72 4.70 0.27 10.79
CA ASN A 72 5.56 1.32 11.31
C ASN A 72 7.04 1.13 10.96
N ASN A 73 7.49 -0.11 10.84
CA ASN A 73 8.90 -0.39 10.64
C ASN A 73 9.28 -0.73 9.20
N TYR A 74 8.32 -1.20 8.40
CA TYR A 74 8.67 -1.81 7.10
C TYR A 74 7.92 -1.23 5.92
N PHE A 75 6.79 -0.55 6.10
CA PHE A 75 6.00 -0.06 4.97
C PHE A 75 6.81 0.86 4.04
N GLU A 76 7.52 1.84 4.58
CA GLU A 76 8.27 2.82 3.76
C GLU A 76 9.29 2.17 2.81
N ASN A 77 9.88 1.05 3.22
CA ASN A 77 10.92 0.38 2.44
C ASN A 77 10.41 -0.79 1.60
N TYR A 78 9.20 -1.30 1.88
CA TYR A 78 8.68 -2.54 1.29
C TYR A 78 7.23 -2.43 0.85
N GLN A 79 6.78 -1.28 0.36
CA GLN A 79 5.37 -1.01 -0.01
C GLN A 79 4.76 -2.10 -0.89
N ASN A 80 5.45 -2.51 -1.96
CA ASN A 80 4.98 -3.55 -2.86
C ASN A 80 4.74 -4.89 -2.16
N ARG A 81 5.54 -5.23 -1.13
CA ARG A 81 5.36 -6.46 -0.37
C ARG A 81 4.07 -6.48 0.45
N PHE A 82 3.61 -5.31 0.89
CA PHE A 82 2.31 -5.19 1.56
C PHE A 82 1.18 -5.48 0.59
N THR A 83 1.17 -4.86 -0.59
CA THR A 83 0.14 -5.12 -1.60
C THR A 83 0.18 -6.56 -2.09
N ASP A 84 1.36 -7.13 -2.33
CA ASP A 84 1.58 -8.53 -2.73
C ASP A 84 1.10 -9.53 -1.67
N SER A 85 0.99 -9.13 -0.40
CA SER A 85 0.52 -9.99 0.69
C SER A 85 -0.97 -9.81 0.97
N ILE A 86 -1.46 -8.55 0.93
CA ILE A 86 -2.83 -8.22 1.30
C ILE A 86 -3.83 -8.55 0.17
N ILE A 87 -3.48 -8.31 -1.09
CA ILE A 87 -4.36 -8.61 -2.22
C ILE A 87 -4.69 -10.12 -2.29
N PRO A 88 -3.72 -11.05 -2.24
CA PRO A 88 -4.03 -12.47 -2.17
C PRO A 88 -4.83 -12.86 -0.92
N ALA A 89 -4.56 -12.22 0.23
CA ALA A 89 -5.34 -12.48 1.44
C ALA A 89 -6.81 -12.06 1.28
N ASN A 90 -7.08 -10.90 0.66
CA ASN A 90 -8.43 -10.47 0.32
C ASN A 90 -9.15 -11.46 -0.59
N ASN A 91 -8.46 -11.90 -1.65
CA ASN A 91 -9.04 -12.81 -2.64
C ASN A 91 -9.35 -14.20 -2.05
N THR A 92 -8.53 -14.63 -1.09
CA THR A 92 -8.65 -15.98 -0.50
C THR A 92 -9.63 -16.01 0.69
N PHE A 93 -9.59 -14.99 1.57
CA PHE A 93 -10.32 -14.99 2.85
C PHE A 93 -11.49 -14.02 2.88
N GLY A 94 -11.70 -13.26 1.82
CA GLY A 94 -12.75 -12.26 1.66
C GLY A 94 -12.35 -10.87 2.13
N PRO A 95 -12.63 -9.83 1.32
CA PRO A 95 -12.18 -8.47 1.58
C PRO A 95 -12.73 -7.90 2.88
N GLN A 96 -13.98 -8.23 3.25
CA GLN A 96 -14.58 -7.73 4.50
C GLN A 96 -13.85 -8.28 5.74
N ASN A 97 -13.52 -9.59 5.73
CA ASN A 97 -12.80 -10.20 6.86
C ASN A 97 -11.40 -9.62 7.06
N VAL A 98 -10.72 -9.24 5.97
CA VAL A 98 -9.42 -8.59 6.03
C VAL A 98 -9.60 -7.13 6.45
N MET A 99 -10.54 -6.41 5.83
CA MET A 99 -10.81 -5.00 6.11
C MET A 99 -11.12 -4.75 7.58
N ASP A 100 -12.04 -5.51 8.18
CA ASP A 100 -12.44 -5.32 9.57
C ASP A 100 -11.27 -5.42 10.56
N LYS A 101 -10.24 -6.18 10.18
CA LYS A 101 -9.07 -6.41 11.02
C LYS A 101 -7.95 -5.38 10.83
N ILE A 102 -7.66 -5.00 9.58
CA ILE A 102 -6.51 -4.14 9.29
C ILE A 102 -6.86 -2.66 9.20
N LYS A 103 -8.12 -2.29 8.87
CA LYS A 103 -8.52 -0.88 8.72
C LYS A 103 -8.20 -0.02 9.94
N PRO A 104 -8.45 -0.45 11.19
CA PRO A 104 -8.07 0.34 12.37
C PRO A 104 -6.57 0.66 12.41
N GLU A 105 -5.72 -0.31 12.09
CA GLU A 105 -4.27 -0.15 12.10
C GLU A 105 -3.80 0.78 10.96
N LEU A 106 -4.45 0.67 9.79
CA LEU A 106 -4.19 1.58 8.66
C LEU A 106 -4.57 3.03 9.02
N VAL A 107 -5.71 3.23 9.68
CA VAL A 107 -6.15 4.57 10.14
C VAL A 107 -5.18 5.13 11.19
N ASN A 108 -4.70 4.31 12.11
CA ASN A 108 -3.70 4.72 13.08
C ASN A 108 -2.40 5.17 12.39
N TYR A 109 -1.90 4.39 11.45
CA TYR A 109 -0.70 4.76 10.69
C TYR A 109 -0.92 6.02 9.84
N TRP A 110 -2.07 6.13 9.16
CA TRP A 110 -2.46 7.33 8.43
C TRP A 110 -2.37 8.60 9.30
N ASN A 111 -2.92 8.55 10.51
CA ASN A 111 -2.89 9.69 11.43
C ASN A 111 -1.49 10.13 11.83
N LEU A 112 -0.49 9.24 11.76
CA LEU A 112 0.91 9.58 12.02
C LEU A 112 1.58 10.27 10.83
N ILE A 113 1.19 9.91 9.59
CA ILE A 113 1.88 10.35 8.38
C ILE A 113 1.15 11.45 7.59
N LYS A 114 -0.13 11.70 7.83
CA LYS A 114 -0.99 12.60 7.02
C LYS A 114 -0.49 14.02 6.86
N SER A 115 0.43 14.50 7.71
CA SER A 115 1.08 15.79 7.58
C SER A 115 2.21 15.81 6.54
N ASN A 116 2.66 14.65 6.07
CA ASN A 116 3.69 14.52 5.04
C ASN A 116 3.05 14.08 3.73
N SER A 117 2.95 14.98 2.76
CA SER A 117 2.23 14.74 1.50
C SER A 117 2.78 13.55 0.71
N ASP A 118 4.10 13.41 0.60
CA ASP A 118 4.72 12.33 -0.17
C ASP A 118 4.45 10.95 0.45
N LYS A 119 4.63 10.83 1.77
CA LYS A 119 4.34 9.58 2.49
C LYS A 119 2.86 9.24 2.45
N SER A 120 2.01 10.25 2.57
CA SER A 120 0.56 10.11 2.49
C SER A 120 0.12 9.57 1.14
N PHE A 121 0.65 10.13 0.06
CA PHE A 121 0.31 9.68 -1.29
C PHE A 121 0.70 8.21 -1.53
N GLU A 122 1.94 7.82 -1.22
CA GLU A 122 2.42 6.45 -1.39
C GLU A 122 1.63 5.45 -0.52
N PHE A 123 1.25 5.87 0.68
CA PHE A 123 0.43 5.04 1.57
C PHE A 123 -0.97 4.85 1.02
N LEU A 124 -1.64 5.93 0.60
CA LEU A 124 -2.98 5.87 0.02
C LEU A 124 -2.98 5.10 -1.31
N LYS A 125 -1.92 5.23 -2.14
CA LYS A 125 -1.77 4.44 -3.36
C LYS A 125 -1.82 2.93 -3.08
N SER A 126 -1.24 2.49 -1.95
CA SER A 126 -1.24 1.08 -1.54
C SER A 126 -2.53 0.64 -0.86
N PHE A 127 -3.21 1.54 -0.15
CA PHE A 127 -4.32 1.19 0.75
C PHE A 127 -5.64 1.95 0.46
N TRP A 128 -5.77 2.59 -0.70
CA TRP A 128 -6.95 3.38 -1.08
C TRP A 128 -8.27 2.61 -0.88
N PHE A 129 -8.27 1.31 -1.18
CA PHE A 129 -9.46 0.45 -1.07
C PHE A 129 -10.00 0.39 0.36
N TYR A 130 -9.11 0.39 1.35
CA TYR A 130 -9.47 0.37 2.78
C TYR A 130 -9.74 1.77 3.35
N LEU A 131 -9.15 2.80 2.74
CA LEU A 131 -9.12 4.19 3.21
C LEU A 131 -9.77 5.14 2.20
N GLN A 132 -10.94 4.77 1.68
CA GLN A 132 -11.63 5.53 0.64
C GLN A 132 -11.86 6.98 1.04
N ASP A 133 -12.42 7.22 2.25
CA ASP A 133 -12.71 8.56 2.75
C ASP A 133 -11.44 9.40 2.90
N GLN A 134 -10.37 8.79 3.46
CA GLN A 134 -9.08 9.46 3.63
C GLN A 134 -8.42 9.79 2.28
N THR A 135 -8.60 8.90 1.28
CA THR A 135 -8.07 9.11 -0.07
C THR A 135 -8.78 10.28 -0.74
N LEU A 136 -10.10 10.33 -0.68
CA LEU A 136 -10.89 11.42 -1.26
C LEU A 136 -10.61 12.76 -0.54
N GLU A 137 -10.55 12.75 0.78
CA GLU A 137 -10.22 13.95 1.57
C GLU A 137 -8.82 14.47 1.25
N PHE A 138 -7.81 13.60 1.23
CA PHE A 138 -6.44 13.96 0.87
C PHE A 138 -6.36 14.56 -0.52
N THR A 139 -7.03 13.93 -1.50
CA THR A 139 -7.02 14.38 -2.89
C THR A 139 -7.74 15.72 -3.02
N TYR A 140 -8.88 15.90 -2.35
CA TYR A 140 -9.57 17.18 -2.29
C TYR A 140 -8.66 18.29 -1.75
N GLN A 141 -8.03 18.06 -0.60
CA GLN A 141 -7.12 19.03 0.01
C GLN A 141 -5.94 19.36 -0.92
N TYR A 142 -5.35 18.36 -1.58
CA TYR A 142 -4.30 18.56 -2.56
C TYR A 142 -4.77 19.44 -3.73
N ILE A 143 -5.93 19.14 -4.32
CA ILE A 143 -6.51 19.91 -5.44
C ILE A 143 -6.74 21.38 -5.01
N GLN A 144 -7.18 21.62 -3.77
CA GLN A 144 -7.41 22.99 -3.29
C GLN A 144 -6.10 23.81 -3.16
N THR A 145 -4.93 23.18 -3.10
CA THR A 145 -3.63 23.88 -3.13
C THR A 145 -3.23 24.34 -4.52
N LEU A 146 -3.80 23.76 -5.56
CA LEU A 146 -3.49 24.12 -6.95
C LEU A 146 -4.12 25.45 -7.34
N PRO A 147 -3.44 26.26 -8.19
CA PRO A 147 -3.99 27.53 -8.66
C PRO A 147 -5.27 27.29 -9.48
N LYS A 148 -6.22 28.21 -9.37
CA LYS A 148 -7.37 28.27 -10.29
C LYS A 148 -6.95 28.92 -11.57
N ILE A 149 -7.23 28.27 -12.70
CA ILE A 149 -6.96 28.79 -14.03
C ILE A 149 -8.25 29.45 -14.55
N GLU A 150 -8.19 30.77 -14.88
CA GLU A 150 -9.35 31.55 -15.32
C GLU A 150 -9.69 31.29 -16.81
N GLU A 151 -8.68 30.99 -17.63
CA GLU A 151 -8.85 30.66 -19.06
C GLU A 151 -8.34 29.26 -19.34
N ASN A 152 -9.26 28.33 -19.58
CA ASN A 152 -8.93 26.94 -19.89
C ASN A 152 -8.70 26.79 -21.41
N THR A 153 -7.45 26.76 -21.84
CA THR A 153 -7.06 26.24 -23.15
C THR A 153 -6.64 24.79 -22.99
N TYR A 154 -7.57 23.87 -23.27
CA TYR A 154 -7.26 22.44 -23.27
C TYR A 154 -6.50 22.09 -24.56
N ASP A 155 -5.22 21.79 -24.46
CA ASP A 155 -4.46 21.17 -25.53
C ASP A 155 -4.63 19.64 -25.46
N THR A 156 -5.45 19.12 -26.40
CA THR A 156 -5.69 17.68 -26.51
C THR A 156 -4.73 17.01 -27.49
N SER A 157 -3.73 17.75 -28.03
CA SER A 157 -2.77 17.19 -28.98
C SER A 157 -1.86 16.16 -28.31
N TYR A 158 -1.84 14.98 -28.89
CA TYR A 158 -1.04 13.84 -28.40
C TYR A 158 0.48 14.11 -28.52
N GLU A 159 0.89 15.03 -29.39
CA GLU A 159 2.31 15.29 -29.71
C GLU A 159 3.05 16.06 -28.62
N ASN A 160 2.34 16.82 -27.79
CA ASN A 160 2.94 17.60 -26.70
C ASN A 160 2.90 16.89 -25.33
N ASN A 161 2.17 15.78 -25.23
CA ASN A 161 2.06 15.03 -24.00
C ASN A 161 3.17 13.98 -23.89
N GLN A 162 4.39 14.43 -23.64
CA GLN A 162 5.36 13.55 -23.01
C GLN A 162 4.74 13.15 -21.67
N PHE A 163 4.52 11.83 -21.48
CA PHE A 163 4.09 11.26 -20.22
C PHE A 163 5.11 11.62 -19.13
N ASN A 164 4.98 12.79 -18.55
CA ASN A 164 5.70 13.14 -17.37
C ASN A 164 5.19 12.17 -16.28
N TYR A 165 6.07 11.31 -15.83
CA TYR A 165 5.85 10.49 -14.64
C TYR A 165 5.74 11.43 -13.45
N ASP A 166 4.56 12.00 -13.24
CA ASP A 166 4.28 12.74 -12.03
C ASP A 166 4.39 11.77 -10.86
N LYS A 167 5.27 12.06 -9.95
CA LYS A 167 5.48 11.28 -8.75
C LYS A 167 4.18 11.08 -7.97
N ASN A 168 3.29 12.08 -8.01
CA ASN A 168 1.97 12.04 -7.39
C ASN A 168 0.89 12.01 -8.47
N ASN A 169 0.57 10.81 -8.95
CA ASN A 169 -0.41 10.63 -9.99
C ASN A 169 -1.84 10.60 -9.42
N ILE A 170 -2.43 11.78 -9.25
CA ILE A 170 -3.81 11.96 -8.74
C ILE A 170 -4.84 11.25 -9.61
N ILE A 171 -4.65 11.27 -10.95
CA ILE A 171 -5.57 10.58 -11.88
C ILE A 171 -5.58 9.08 -11.63
N GLU A 172 -4.40 8.46 -11.48
CA GLU A 172 -4.30 7.03 -11.18
C GLU A 172 -4.92 6.69 -9.83
N LEU A 173 -4.66 7.52 -8.81
CA LEU A 173 -5.20 7.30 -7.47
C LEU A 173 -6.73 7.35 -7.46
N LEU A 174 -7.33 8.35 -8.10
CA LEU A 174 -8.78 8.49 -8.21
C LEU A 174 -9.39 7.49 -9.21
N GLY A 175 -8.67 7.15 -10.28
CA GLY A 175 -9.09 6.16 -11.27
C GLY A 175 -9.34 4.76 -10.67
N ASN A 176 -8.66 4.43 -9.58
CA ASN A 176 -8.91 3.18 -8.86
C ASN A 176 -10.37 3.03 -8.40
N PHE A 177 -11.07 4.14 -8.12
CA PHE A 177 -12.47 4.13 -7.70
C PHE A 177 -13.44 3.74 -8.80
N PHE A 178 -13.03 3.75 -10.09
CA PHE A 178 -13.89 3.37 -11.22
C PHE A 178 -14.35 1.89 -11.16
N ASN A 179 -13.63 1.07 -10.39
CA ASN A 179 -14.00 -0.33 -10.16
C ASN A 179 -14.98 -0.51 -8.99
N LEU A 180 -15.38 0.59 -8.32
CA LEU A 180 -16.32 0.55 -7.22
C LEU A 180 -17.73 0.89 -7.69
N ASN A 181 -18.73 0.25 -7.09
CA ASN A 181 -20.12 0.63 -7.24
C ASN A 181 -20.61 1.24 -5.92
N SER A 182 -20.17 2.46 -5.64
CA SER A 182 -20.43 3.16 -4.39
C SER A 182 -20.50 4.68 -4.59
N ASP A 183 -20.94 5.42 -3.58
CA ASP A 183 -20.95 6.89 -3.59
C ASP A 183 -19.53 7.47 -3.76
N SER A 184 -18.51 6.77 -3.27
CA SER A 184 -17.10 7.16 -3.45
C SER A 184 -16.68 7.26 -4.93
N LEU A 185 -17.32 6.50 -5.84
CA LEU A 185 -17.12 6.64 -7.29
C LEU A 185 -17.54 8.03 -7.77
N LYS A 186 -18.71 8.50 -7.35
CA LYS A 186 -19.21 9.81 -7.75
C LYS A 186 -18.27 10.92 -7.28
N ASP A 187 -17.86 10.87 -6.01
CA ASP A 187 -16.95 11.86 -5.43
C ASP A 187 -15.59 11.85 -6.14
N SER A 188 -15.07 10.66 -6.50
CA SER A 188 -13.80 10.55 -7.25
C SER A 188 -13.88 11.17 -8.64
N ILE A 189 -15.02 11.00 -9.35
CA ILE A 189 -15.25 11.61 -10.66
C ILE A 189 -15.33 13.14 -10.54
N GLU A 190 -16.04 13.66 -9.54
CA GLU A 190 -16.12 15.11 -9.31
C GLU A 190 -14.74 15.71 -9.01
N LEU A 191 -13.92 15.04 -8.20
CA LEU A 191 -12.53 15.45 -7.92
C LEU A 191 -11.64 15.38 -9.16
N LEU A 192 -11.80 14.38 -10.02
CA LEU A 192 -11.05 14.31 -11.29
C LEU A 192 -11.37 15.47 -12.20
N PHE A 193 -12.63 15.83 -12.35
CA PHE A 193 -13.02 17.01 -13.14
C PHE A 193 -12.46 18.30 -12.53
N GLU A 194 -12.55 18.47 -11.20
CA GLU A 194 -11.96 19.64 -10.55
C GLU A 194 -10.45 19.69 -10.74
N PHE A 195 -9.75 18.55 -10.62
CA PHE A 195 -8.32 18.46 -10.86
C PHE A 195 -7.94 18.94 -12.27
N VAL A 196 -8.61 18.42 -13.30
CA VAL A 196 -8.32 18.78 -14.70
C VAL A 196 -8.67 20.24 -14.99
N THR A 197 -9.65 20.85 -14.31
CA THR A 197 -9.88 22.30 -14.48
C THR A 197 -8.75 23.17 -13.92
N ARG A 198 -7.95 22.65 -13.00
CA ARG A 198 -6.77 23.31 -12.44
C ARG A 198 -5.47 22.91 -13.12
N GLU A 199 -5.42 21.71 -13.69
CA GLU A 199 -4.28 21.12 -14.41
C GLU A 199 -4.73 20.66 -15.82
N PRO A 200 -5.09 21.57 -16.76
CA PRO A 200 -5.68 21.21 -18.06
C PRO A 200 -4.77 20.36 -18.93
N ASP A 201 -3.46 20.45 -18.77
CA ASP A 201 -2.45 19.61 -19.45
C ASP A 201 -2.55 18.12 -19.05
N LYS A 202 -3.26 17.80 -17.98
CA LYS A 202 -3.51 16.42 -17.54
C LYS A 202 -4.75 15.78 -18.18
N LEU A 203 -5.57 16.54 -18.91
CA LEU A 203 -6.77 16.02 -19.58
C LEU A 203 -6.50 14.81 -20.49
N PRO A 204 -5.45 14.80 -21.34
CA PRO A 204 -5.17 13.64 -22.19
C PRO A 204 -4.92 12.36 -21.38
N LYS A 205 -4.26 12.46 -20.22
CA LYS A 205 -4.03 11.34 -19.33
C LYS A 205 -5.34 10.78 -18.76
N LEU A 206 -6.27 11.66 -18.39
CA LEU A 206 -7.59 11.25 -17.90
C LEU A 206 -8.39 10.48 -18.95
N ILE A 207 -8.31 10.90 -20.24
CA ILE A 207 -9.05 10.26 -21.35
C ILE A 207 -8.51 8.83 -21.62
N HIS A 208 -7.24 8.56 -21.29
CA HIS A 208 -6.58 7.29 -21.55
C HIS A 208 -6.47 6.37 -20.31
N THR A 209 -7.00 6.78 -19.16
CA THR A 209 -7.11 5.95 -17.95
C THR A 209 -8.41 5.16 -17.97
#